data_546290cc012594d524aed5b4f5083c21
#
_entry.id   546290cc012594d524aed5b4f5083c21
#
_cell.length_a   1.000
_cell.length_b   1.000
_cell.length_c   1.000
_cell.angle_alpha   90.00
_cell.angle_beta   90.00
_cell.angle_gamma   90.00
#
_symmetry.space_group_name_H-M   'P 1'
#
loop_
_entity.id
_entity.type
_entity.pdbx_description
1 polymer ?
#
loop_
_entity_poly.entity_id
_entity_poly.type
_entity_poly.pdbx_seq_one_letter_code
_entity_poly.pdbx_strand_id
1 'polypeptide(L)'
;MGKNDKVLIINGSPRKNKNCSSIIKEITKKFEDNNINYKVLDIYQMNIEYCTACGACEKTGYCRIKDDMTPIYEEFNKSTGTITVSPMYFSSVSTKVKTVVDRTQAFFASKYILKKPSIDRDKFRLGMYIAI
;
A
#
# COMPACT_ATOMS: atom_id res chain seq x y z
N MET A 1 -2.64 -13.31 15.73
CA MET A 1 -2.70 -11.86 15.47
C MET A 1 -3.22 -11.16 16.73
N GLY A 2 -2.55 -10.09 17.15
CA GLY A 2 -2.96 -9.32 18.33
C GLY A 2 -4.21 -8.47 18.07
N LYS A 3 -4.90 -8.02 19.15
CA LYS A 3 -6.12 -7.17 19.04
C LYS A 3 -5.93 -5.86 18.23
N ASN A 4 -4.71 -5.44 17.98
CA ASN A 4 -4.37 -4.20 17.25
C ASN A 4 -3.82 -4.47 15.85
N ASP A 5 -3.78 -5.72 15.40
CA ASP A 5 -3.30 -6.03 14.06
C ASP A 5 -4.32 -5.62 13.00
N LYS A 6 -3.82 -5.01 11.95
CA LYS A 6 -4.64 -4.50 10.84
C LYS A 6 -4.05 -4.95 9.51
N VAL A 7 -4.90 -5.37 8.61
CA VAL A 7 -4.52 -5.70 7.23
C VAL A 7 -4.93 -4.57 6.28
N LEU A 8 -3.97 -4.07 5.52
CA LEU A 8 -4.22 -3.14 4.44
C LEU A 8 -4.46 -3.91 3.14
N ILE A 9 -5.57 -3.67 2.48
CA ILE A 9 -5.89 -4.27 1.18
C ILE A 9 -5.85 -3.16 0.13
N ILE A 10 -5.03 -3.32 -0.89
CA ILE A 10 -4.90 -2.37 -2.00
C ILE A 10 -5.58 -2.97 -3.23
N ASN A 11 -6.68 -2.34 -3.67
CA ASN A 11 -7.31 -2.64 -4.94
C ASN A 11 -6.59 -1.88 -6.06
N GLY A 12 -5.82 -2.60 -6.85
CA GLY A 12 -5.04 -2.09 -7.97
C GLY A 12 -5.74 -2.20 -9.33
N SER A 13 -7.05 -2.39 -9.37
CA SER A 13 -7.81 -2.50 -10.62
C SER A 13 -8.59 -1.23 -10.95
N PRO A 14 -8.52 -0.73 -12.21
CA PRO A 14 -9.38 0.36 -12.66
C PRO A 14 -10.84 -0.07 -12.88
N ARG A 15 -11.09 -1.38 -13.00
CA ARG A 15 -12.43 -1.91 -13.26
C ARG A 15 -13.18 -2.17 -11.97
N LYS A 16 -14.28 -1.46 -11.79
CA LYS A 16 -15.21 -1.70 -10.67
C LYS A 16 -15.97 -3.01 -10.87
N ASN A 17 -16.25 -3.71 -9.77
CA ASN A 17 -17.08 -4.92 -9.74
C ASN A 17 -16.65 -6.05 -10.70
N LYS A 18 -15.34 -6.21 -10.91
CA LYS A 18 -14.73 -7.29 -11.70
C LYS A 18 -13.87 -8.19 -10.81
N ASN A 19 -13.03 -9.01 -11.41
CA ASN A 19 -12.28 -10.08 -10.73
C ASN A 19 -11.53 -9.62 -9.46
N CYS A 20 -10.80 -8.52 -9.52
CA CYS A 20 -10.10 -7.99 -8.34
C CYS A 20 -11.08 -7.66 -7.21
N SER A 21 -12.18 -6.98 -7.52
CA SER A 21 -13.20 -6.63 -6.53
C SER A 21 -13.88 -7.87 -5.95
N SER A 22 -14.13 -8.90 -6.77
CA SER A 22 -14.71 -10.17 -6.30
C SER A 22 -13.78 -10.89 -5.33
N ILE A 23 -12.49 -10.96 -5.63
CA ILE A 23 -11.50 -11.57 -4.73
C ILE A 23 -11.38 -10.78 -3.42
N ILE A 24 -11.32 -9.44 -3.49
CA ILE A 24 -11.27 -8.60 -2.29
C ILE A 24 -12.53 -8.84 -1.44
N LYS A 25 -13.69 -8.95 -2.04
CA LYS A 25 -14.94 -9.24 -1.32
C LYS A 25 -14.90 -10.57 -0.57
N GLU A 26 -14.35 -11.62 -1.19
CA GLU A 26 -14.18 -12.91 -0.53
C GLU A 26 -13.18 -12.85 0.63
N ILE A 27 -12.07 -12.12 0.44
CA ILE A 27 -11.07 -11.90 1.51
C ILE A 27 -11.69 -11.14 2.69
N THR A 28 -12.38 -10.04 2.42
CA THR A 28 -12.98 -9.20 3.48
C THR A 28 -14.06 -9.95 4.25
N LYS A 29 -14.86 -10.75 3.55
CA LYS A 29 -15.84 -11.65 4.21
C LYS A 29 -15.16 -12.60 5.20
N LYS A 30 -14.06 -13.25 4.79
CA LYS A 30 -13.28 -14.12 5.68
C LYS A 30 -12.67 -13.35 6.86
N PHE A 31 -12.26 -12.11 6.65
CA PHE A 31 -11.75 -11.26 7.73
C PHE A 31 -12.84 -10.91 8.73
N GLU A 32 -14.05 -10.58 8.26
CA GLU A 32 -15.22 -10.33 9.10
C GLU A 32 -15.60 -11.56 9.91
N ASP A 33 -15.67 -12.74 9.27
CA ASP A 33 -15.98 -14.02 9.95
C ASP A 33 -14.96 -14.37 11.05
N ASN A 34 -13.74 -13.86 10.96
CA ASN A 34 -12.64 -14.13 11.91
C ASN A 34 -12.25 -12.92 12.77
N ASN A 35 -13.03 -11.85 12.76
CA ASN A 35 -12.78 -10.63 13.51
C ASN A 35 -11.38 -10.01 13.23
N ILE A 36 -10.91 -10.10 11.98
CA ILE A 36 -9.66 -9.49 11.53
C ILE A 36 -9.94 -8.04 11.11
N ASN A 37 -9.24 -7.10 11.71
CA ASN A 37 -9.35 -5.69 11.34
C ASN A 37 -8.66 -5.43 10.00
N TYR A 38 -9.33 -4.75 9.08
CA TYR A 38 -8.80 -4.45 7.76
C TYR A 38 -9.20 -3.06 7.26
N LYS A 39 -8.51 -2.59 6.23
CA LYS A 39 -8.89 -1.41 5.44
C LYS A 39 -8.65 -1.68 3.97
N VAL A 40 -9.63 -1.37 3.14
CA VAL A 40 -9.51 -1.45 1.69
C VAL A 40 -9.24 -0.05 1.12
N LEU A 41 -8.24 0.06 0.27
CA LEU A 41 -7.94 1.26 -0.50
C LEU A 41 -8.16 0.97 -2.00
N ASP A 42 -9.09 1.67 -2.61
CA ASP A 42 -9.30 1.66 -4.06
C ASP A 42 -8.44 2.77 -4.67
N ILE A 43 -7.19 2.44 -5.00
CA ILE A 43 -6.21 3.43 -5.42
C ILE A 43 -6.53 4.10 -6.77
N TYR A 44 -7.40 3.50 -7.59
CA TYR A 44 -7.87 4.13 -8.83
C TYR A 44 -8.90 5.24 -8.60
N GLN A 45 -9.51 5.31 -7.41
CA GLN A 45 -10.39 6.41 -7.00
C GLN A 45 -9.63 7.53 -6.26
N MET A 46 -8.33 7.33 -6.04
CA MET A 46 -7.48 8.26 -5.28
C MET A 46 -6.62 9.10 -6.21
N ASN A 47 -6.38 10.34 -5.83
CA ASN A 47 -5.45 11.22 -6.55
C ASN A 47 -4.03 10.99 -6.03
N ILE A 48 -3.29 10.12 -6.72
CA ILE A 48 -1.90 9.78 -6.37
C ILE A 48 -1.01 10.14 -7.56
N GLU A 49 -0.18 11.15 -7.39
CA GLU A 49 0.79 11.58 -8.39
C GLU A 49 1.99 10.64 -8.43
N TYR A 50 2.61 10.52 -9.58
CA TYR A 50 3.82 9.71 -9.77
C TYR A 50 5.05 10.34 -9.09
N CYS A 51 6.03 9.52 -8.79
CA CYS A 51 7.31 10.00 -8.27
C CYS A 51 8.09 10.75 -9.35
N THR A 52 8.49 11.99 -9.04
CA THR A 52 9.26 12.86 -9.96
C THR A 52 10.77 12.82 -9.72
N ALA A 53 11.24 11.89 -8.88
CA ALA A 53 12.66 11.75 -8.51
C ALA A 53 13.31 13.06 -8.00
N CYS A 54 12.55 13.88 -7.29
CA CYS A 54 12.97 15.20 -6.84
C CYS A 54 14.02 15.20 -5.70
N GLY A 55 14.35 14.05 -5.13
CA GLY A 55 15.33 13.90 -4.05
C GLY A 55 14.94 14.46 -2.68
N ALA A 56 13.75 15.03 -2.51
CA ALA A 56 13.37 15.63 -1.23
C ALA A 56 13.31 14.61 -0.08
N CYS A 57 12.88 13.37 -0.34
CA CYS A 57 12.83 12.31 0.66
C CYS A 57 14.22 11.86 1.13
N GLU A 58 15.26 12.03 0.33
CA GLU A 58 16.64 11.72 0.72
C GLU A 58 17.19 12.72 1.76
N LYS A 59 16.56 13.89 1.88
CA LYS A 59 16.91 14.93 2.84
C LYS A 59 16.03 14.91 4.08
N THR A 60 14.75 14.58 3.92
CA THR A 60 13.75 14.71 5.00
C THR A 60 13.19 13.37 5.50
N GLY A 61 13.31 12.29 4.72
CA GLY A 61 12.66 11.01 4.98
C GLY A 61 11.19 10.94 4.56
N TYR A 62 10.64 12.04 4.00
CA TYR A 62 9.24 12.17 3.63
C TYR A 62 9.08 12.66 2.20
N CYS A 63 7.99 12.25 1.55
CA CYS A 63 7.65 12.76 0.23
C CYS A 63 7.14 14.19 0.32
N ARG A 64 7.64 15.06 -0.58
CA ARG A 64 7.18 16.46 -0.66
C ARG A 64 5.81 16.63 -1.32
N ILE A 65 5.40 15.66 -2.14
CA ILE A 65 4.11 15.72 -2.85
C ILE A 65 3.00 15.45 -1.83
N LYS A 66 2.08 16.40 -1.69
CA LYS A 66 0.92 16.32 -0.79
C LYS A 66 -0.31 15.94 -1.60
N ASP A 67 -0.66 14.68 -1.54
CA ASP A 67 -1.78 14.07 -2.26
C ASP A 67 -2.33 12.89 -1.43
N ASP A 68 -3.18 12.06 -2.05
CA ASP A 68 -3.77 10.90 -1.37
C ASP A 68 -2.77 9.80 -1.01
N MET A 69 -1.50 9.90 -1.44
CA MET A 69 -0.43 9.03 -0.95
C MET A 69 -0.07 9.34 0.52
N THR A 70 -0.29 10.57 0.98
CA THR A 70 0.06 10.97 2.36
C THR A 70 -0.60 10.08 3.41
N PRO A 71 -1.93 9.86 3.43
CA PRO A 71 -2.54 8.91 4.36
C PRO A 71 -2.15 7.44 4.11
N ILE A 72 -1.74 7.08 2.90
CA ILE A 72 -1.31 5.70 2.60
C ILE A 72 -0.02 5.35 3.35
N TYR A 73 0.92 6.27 3.49
CA TYR A 73 2.12 6.06 4.31
C TYR A 73 1.77 5.71 5.76
N GLU A 74 0.77 6.39 6.33
CA GLU A 74 0.30 6.08 7.68
C GLU A 74 -0.37 4.70 7.76
N GLU A 75 -1.16 4.34 6.76
CA GLU A 75 -1.79 3.03 6.71
C GLU A 75 -0.75 1.90 6.60
N PHE A 76 0.30 2.06 5.82
CA PHE A 76 1.42 1.12 5.80
C PHE A 76 2.07 0.98 7.18
N ASN A 77 2.27 2.08 7.90
CA ASN A 77 2.86 2.04 9.23
C ASN A 77 1.96 1.38 10.27
N LYS A 78 0.66 1.62 10.21
CA LYS A 78 -0.35 1.03 11.12
C LYS A 78 -0.59 -0.47 10.87
N SER A 79 -0.40 -0.93 9.65
CA SER A 79 -0.75 -2.30 9.24
C SER A 79 0.36 -3.31 9.54
N THR A 80 -0.04 -4.53 9.92
CA THR A 80 0.84 -5.70 10.07
C THR A 80 0.83 -6.58 8.82
N GLY A 81 -0.21 -6.47 7.99
CA GLY A 81 -0.31 -7.15 6.70
C GLY A 81 -0.69 -6.20 5.58
N THR A 82 -0.17 -6.43 4.39
CA THR A 82 -0.57 -5.72 3.17
C THR A 82 -0.88 -6.73 2.08
N ILE A 83 -2.10 -6.68 1.54
CA ILE A 83 -2.53 -7.49 0.41
C ILE A 83 -2.77 -6.55 -0.77
N THR A 84 -2.03 -6.74 -1.85
CA THR A 84 -2.25 -6.00 -3.10
C THR A 84 -2.90 -6.92 -4.12
N VAL A 85 -4.08 -6.56 -4.60
CA VAL A 85 -4.80 -7.29 -5.65
C VAL A 85 -4.81 -6.43 -6.91
N SER A 86 -4.20 -6.92 -7.99
CA SER A 86 -3.99 -6.14 -9.20
C SER A 86 -4.12 -6.99 -10.47
N PRO A 87 -4.68 -6.45 -11.56
CA PRO A 87 -4.53 -7.10 -12.84
C PRO A 87 -3.06 -7.09 -13.28
N MET A 88 -2.69 -8.10 -14.04
CA MET A 88 -1.38 -8.17 -14.67
C MET A 88 -1.37 -7.33 -15.95
N TYR A 89 -0.53 -6.30 -16.01
CA TYR A 89 -0.31 -5.48 -17.20
C TYR A 89 1.13 -5.64 -17.69
N PHE A 90 1.33 -6.14 -18.90
CA PHE A 90 2.65 -6.40 -19.48
C PHE A 90 3.61 -7.12 -18.51
N SER A 91 3.16 -8.22 -17.94
CA SER A 91 3.92 -9.02 -16.96
C SER A 91 4.30 -8.25 -15.67
N SER A 92 3.58 -7.20 -15.35
CA SER A 92 3.83 -6.35 -14.18
C SER A 92 2.52 -5.95 -13.50
N VAL A 93 2.62 -5.17 -12.45
CA VAL A 93 1.49 -4.57 -11.75
C VAL A 93 0.81 -3.48 -12.59
N SER A 94 -0.41 -3.10 -12.25
CA SER A 94 -1.07 -1.97 -12.88
C SER A 94 -0.35 -0.65 -12.61
N THR A 95 -0.56 0.34 -13.47
CA THR A 95 0.11 1.66 -13.40
C THR A 95 -0.04 2.32 -12.03
N LYS A 96 -1.25 2.34 -11.46
CA LYS A 96 -1.48 2.94 -10.12
C LYS A 96 -0.76 2.18 -9.01
N VAL A 97 -0.70 0.85 -9.07
CA VAL A 97 0.07 0.06 -8.11
C VAL A 97 1.55 0.41 -8.23
N LYS A 98 2.09 0.50 -9.46
CA LYS A 98 3.48 0.92 -9.66
C LYS A 98 3.74 2.33 -9.12
N THR A 99 2.79 3.26 -9.31
CA THR A 99 2.88 4.60 -8.73
C THR A 99 2.99 4.57 -7.21
N VAL A 100 2.16 3.77 -6.53
CA VAL A 100 2.25 3.59 -5.07
C VAL A 100 3.61 3.02 -4.68
N VAL A 101 4.07 1.97 -5.38
CA VAL A 101 5.38 1.34 -5.12
C VAL A 101 6.52 2.36 -5.29
N ASP A 102 6.55 3.12 -6.38
CA ASP A 102 7.58 4.13 -6.62
C ASP A 102 7.60 5.22 -5.54
N ARG A 103 6.43 5.59 -5.04
CA ARG A 103 6.29 6.57 -3.96
C ARG A 103 6.77 6.04 -2.60
N THR A 104 6.92 4.72 -2.42
CA THR A 104 7.56 4.16 -1.21
C THR A 104 9.06 4.43 -1.14
N GLN A 105 9.66 5.07 -2.14
CA GLN A 105 11.03 5.59 -2.09
C GLN A 105 11.30 6.42 -0.81
N ALA A 106 10.28 7.10 -0.27
CA ALA A 106 10.41 7.83 0.99
C ALA A 106 10.77 6.91 2.18
N PHE A 107 10.21 5.69 2.24
CA PHE A 107 10.58 4.71 3.26
C PHE A 107 12.00 4.19 3.06
N PHE A 108 12.39 3.92 1.80
CA PHE A 108 13.76 3.52 1.49
C PHE A 108 14.76 4.61 1.91
N ALA A 109 14.52 5.85 1.52
CA ALA A 109 15.39 6.98 1.84
C ALA A 109 15.52 7.18 3.36
N SER A 110 14.41 7.16 4.11
CA SER A 110 14.43 7.30 5.56
C SER A 110 15.25 6.19 6.24
N LYS A 111 15.10 4.95 5.77
CA LYS A 111 15.73 3.78 6.37
C LYS A 111 17.20 3.65 6.01
N TYR A 112 17.55 3.77 4.72
CA TYR A 112 18.87 3.41 4.23
C TYR A 112 19.79 4.62 3.99
N ILE A 113 19.24 5.77 3.61
CA ILE A 113 20.03 6.99 3.37
C ILE A 113 20.18 7.76 4.67
N LEU A 114 19.06 8.11 5.32
CA LEU A 114 19.08 8.92 6.54
C LEU A 114 19.32 8.09 7.83
N LYS A 115 19.16 6.77 7.75
CA LYS A 115 19.25 5.85 8.89
C LYS A 115 18.26 6.19 10.03
N LYS A 116 17.19 6.91 9.70
CA LYS A 116 16.10 7.32 10.59
C LYS A 116 14.77 6.85 10.01
N PRO A 117 14.41 5.56 10.17
CA PRO A 117 13.21 5.01 9.53
C PRO A 117 11.95 5.76 9.95
N SER A 118 11.17 6.18 8.96
CA SER A 118 9.85 6.80 9.17
C SER A 118 8.73 5.77 9.39
N ILE A 119 9.07 4.48 9.35
CA ILE A 119 8.17 3.36 9.64
C ILE A 119 8.79 2.52 10.77
N ASP A 120 7.95 2.02 11.67
CA ASP A 120 8.40 1.18 12.78
C ASP A 120 9.12 -0.07 12.25
N ARG A 121 10.40 -0.23 12.61
CA ARG A 121 11.27 -1.32 12.15
C ARG A 121 11.04 -2.63 12.87
N ASP A 122 10.62 -2.57 14.12
CA ASP A 122 10.47 -3.74 14.97
C ASP A 122 9.11 -4.42 14.80
N LYS A 123 8.21 -3.74 14.10
CA LYS A 123 6.90 -4.27 13.77
C LYS A 123 7.01 -5.35 12.69
N PHE A 124 6.55 -6.55 13.01
CA PHE A 124 6.39 -7.63 12.03
C PHE A 124 5.42 -7.24 10.93
N ARG A 125 5.77 -7.49 9.69
CA ARG A 125 4.93 -7.20 8.53
C ARG A 125 4.96 -8.34 7.52
N LEU A 126 3.77 -8.66 7.00
CA LEU A 126 3.60 -9.60 5.89
C LEU A 126 3.10 -8.85 4.65
N GLY A 127 3.59 -9.26 3.50
CA GLY A 127 3.10 -8.80 2.20
C GLY A 127 2.57 -9.96 1.37
N MET A 128 1.44 -9.75 0.69
CA MET A 128 0.89 -10.67 -0.30
C MET A 128 0.53 -9.89 -1.57
N TYR A 129 0.86 -10.47 -2.72
CA TYR A 129 0.44 -9.95 -4.02
C TYR A 129 -0.40 -10.99 -4.74
N ILE A 130 -1.57 -10.59 -5.20
CA ILE A 130 -2.48 -11.41 -5.99
C ILE A 130 -2.59 -10.80 -7.38
N ALA A 131 -2.02 -11.51 -8.36
CA ALA A 131 -2.09 -11.16 -9.77
C ALA A 131 -3.30 -11.83 -10.43
N ILE A 132 -4.01 -11.10 -11.28
CA ILE A 132 -5.19 -11.58 -12.00
C ILE A 132 -5.03 -11.33 -13.48
#